data_e472c1c6a8e1102e76fce451498e7636
#
_entry.id   e472c1c6a8e1102e76fce451498e7636
#
_cell.length_a   1.000
_cell.length_b   1.000
_cell.length_c   1.000
_cell.angle_alpha   90.00
_cell.angle_beta   90.00
_cell.angle_gamma   90.00
#
_symmetry.space_group_name_H-M   'P 1'
#
loop_
_entity.id
_entity.type
_entity.pdbx_description
1 polymer ?
#
loop_
_entity_poly.entity_id
_entity_poly.type
_entity_poly.pdbx_seq_one_letter_code
_entity_poly.pdbx_strand_id
1 'polypeptide(L)'
;MAYTRKEYTPEERAAYNAQKQAEMDEIIKRIDEGVKAVFQSDKYKEYLKFASKFTDYSARNTLLINLQRPDATLVAAYGKWKQLGRQVERGQTGIEILAPVAYKTNQVLETERPAVDEFGNQLYNPDGTEKMETVEKPMTGLAFKKVYVFDVSQTSGKELPDPVTELTGDIDSARKEAVFAALKKVTGIDIEFKDIKGGAKGYYSATNNEIVIKSGMSDAQTLKTAFHEAAHNLLHDPAKDIVTNKSPRNEKEVQAESVAFMVAERFGIDTSEYSFPYIASWSDGKQLEQLKSALQEIQEAAKKISSEIESELLKLQKRNLTMDEKLADTELNNIQKAEFLIEDCADRGVNFSKEDTDKILDFAGNHENISDTVQLVTDMEEIQRQRDSYGYDFTYMTPIDTKEAALEAYDRGEAVYLLYPDNTEGMAESRSEIENFEGYFGIEKEPNPDVIREQNSELIPVSREIALEMWDKDLDVYVDGVRAESREDIENAPETVSYT
;
A
#
# COMPACT_ATOMS: atom_id res chain seq x y z
N MET A 1 -28.94 -32.10 -3.03
CA MET A 1 -28.72 -33.13 -4.08
C MET A 1 -27.22 -33.20 -4.32
N ALA A 2 -26.61 -34.37 -4.13
CA ALA A 2 -25.20 -34.57 -4.41
C ALA A 2 -24.99 -34.49 -5.94
N TYR A 3 -24.06 -33.64 -6.37
CA TYR A 3 -23.69 -33.48 -7.78
C TYR A 3 -22.93 -34.75 -8.20
N THR A 4 -23.59 -35.68 -8.87
CA THR A 4 -22.92 -36.84 -9.47
C THR A 4 -22.05 -36.34 -10.63
N ARG A 5 -20.75 -36.48 -10.49
CA ARG A 5 -19.78 -36.17 -11.54
C ARG A 5 -20.02 -37.10 -12.72
N LYS A 6 -20.37 -36.54 -13.89
CA LYS A 6 -20.55 -37.33 -15.11
C LYS A 6 -19.23 -38.00 -15.46
N GLU A 7 -19.18 -39.31 -15.48
CA GLU A 7 -18.04 -40.08 -15.99
C GLU A 7 -18.12 -40.10 -17.51
N TYR A 8 -17.08 -39.62 -18.16
CA TYR A 8 -16.94 -39.61 -19.62
C TYR A 8 -16.11 -40.80 -20.05
N THR A 9 -16.51 -41.45 -21.16
CA THR A 9 -15.63 -42.41 -21.85
C THR A 9 -14.37 -41.67 -22.38
N PRO A 10 -13.28 -42.40 -22.68
CA PRO A 10 -12.10 -41.80 -23.27
C PRO A 10 -12.40 -41.00 -24.55
N GLU A 11 -13.29 -41.51 -25.40
CA GLU A 11 -13.70 -40.85 -26.65
C GLU A 11 -14.55 -39.60 -26.39
N GLU A 12 -15.53 -39.68 -25.46
CA GLU A 12 -16.32 -38.50 -25.04
C GLU A 12 -15.42 -37.40 -24.43
N ARG A 13 -14.41 -37.80 -23.65
CA ARG A 13 -13.44 -36.88 -23.06
C ARG A 13 -12.57 -36.23 -24.14
N ALA A 14 -12.13 -37.01 -25.13
CA ALA A 14 -11.35 -36.46 -26.25
C ALA A 14 -12.18 -35.49 -27.10
N ALA A 15 -13.44 -35.84 -27.40
CA ALA A 15 -14.35 -34.93 -28.11
C ALA A 15 -14.66 -33.65 -27.33
N TYR A 16 -14.91 -33.74 -26.02
CA TYR A 16 -15.09 -32.57 -25.16
C TYR A 16 -13.87 -31.67 -25.12
N ASN A 17 -12.67 -32.26 -24.99
CA ASN A 17 -11.42 -31.48 -24.99
C ASN A 17 -11.17 -30.80 -26.34
N ALA A 18 -11.43 -31.49 -27.46
CA ALA A 18 -11.31 -30.90 -28.79
C ALA A 18 -12.29 -29.75 -29.00
N GLN A 19 -13.55 -29.88 -28.53
CA GLN A 19 -14.50 -28.77 -28.56
C GLN A 19 -14.04 -27.58 -27.72
N LYS A 20 -13.53 -27.82 -26.50
CA LYS A 20 -13.01 -26.76 -25.63
C LYS A 20 -11.80 -26.06 -26.24
N GLN A 21 -10.92 -26.80 -26.91
CA GLN A 21 -9.80 -26.23 -27.61
C GLN A 21 -10.26 -25.35 -28.76
N ALA A 22 -11.20 -25.81 -29.59
CA ALA A 22 -11.74 -25.01 -30.69
C ALA A 22 -12.43 -23.72 -30.20
N GLU A 23 -13.18 -23.77 -29.09
CA GLU A 23 -13.76 -22.58 -28.46
C GLU A 23 -12.67 -21.59 -28.00
N MET A 24 -11.57 -22.09 -27.45
CA MET A 24 -10.44 -21.26 -27.01
C MET A 24 -9.71 -20.64 -28.20
N ASP A 25 -9.45 -21.40 -29.26
CA ASP A 25 -8.81 -20.94 -30.49
C ASP A 25 -9.62 -19.82 -31.16
N GLU A 26 -10.95 -19.93 -31.14
CA GLU A 26 -11.85 -18.87 -31.63
C GLU A 26 -11.73 -17.59 -30.80
N ILE A 27 -11.66 -17.69 -29.46
CA ILE A 27 -11.48 -16.54 -28.58
C ILE A 27 -10.11 -15.89 -28.86
N ILE A 28 -9.04 -16.67 -28.98
CA ILE A 28 -7.70 -16.17 -29.30
C ILE A 28 -7.71 -15.43 -30.64
N LYS A 29 -8.34 -16.01 -31.66
CA LYS A 29 -8.46 -15.37 -32.99
C LYS A 29 -9.19 -14.02 -32.90
N ARG A 30 -10.30 -13.93 -32.14
CA ARG A 30 -11.00 -12.64 -31.93
C ARG A 30 -10.12 -11.61 -31.23
N ILE A 31 -9.30 -12.03 -30.24
CA ILE A 31 -8.32 -11.16 -29.60
C ILE A 31 -7.29 -10.66 -30.62
N ASP A 32 -6.75 -11.54 -31.44
CA ASP A 32 -5.73 -11.23 -32.43
C ASP A 32 -6.21 -10.24 -33.48
N GLU A 33 -7.43 -10.44 -33.97
CA GLU A 33 -8.09 -9.53 -34.93
C GLU A 33 -8.40 -8.18 -34.24
N GLY A 34 -8.88 -8.22 -33.01
CA GLY A 34 -9.18 -7.02 -32.21
C GLY A 34 -7.93 -6.17 -31.95
N VAL A 35 -6.82 -6.79 -31.54
CA VAL A 35 -5.55 -6.09 -31.34
C VAL A 35 -5.12 -5.36 -32.61
N LYS A 36 -5.14 -6.04 -33.77
CA LYS A 36 -4.81 -5.41 -35.04
C LYS A 36 -5.73 -4.23 -35.38
N ALA A 37 -7.03 -4.37 -35.09
CA ALA A 37 -8.02 -3.31 -35.36
C ALA A 37 -7.82 -2.09 -34.44
N VAL A 38 -7.44 -2.29 -33.19
CA VAL A 38 -7.21 -1.22 -32.22
C VAL A 38 -6.11 -0.26 -32.67
N PHE A 39 -5.02 -0.76 -33.26
CA PHE A 39 -3.89 0.08 -33.73
C PHE A 39 -4.15 0.84 -35.02
N GLN A 40 -5.37 0.85 -35.53
CA GLN A 40 -5.79 1.75 -36.60
C GLN A 40 -6.23 3.11 -35.97
N SER A 41 -5.62 4.20 -36.44
CA SER A 41 -5.68 5.57 -35.89
C SER A 41 -6.81 5.93 -34.91
N ASP A 42 -8.02 6.10 -35.41
CA ASP A 42 -9.15 6.59 -34.57
C ASP A 42 -9.59 5.55 -33.51
N LYS A 43 -9.50 4.26 -33.82
CA LYS A 43 -9.89 3.19 -32.92
C LYS A 43 -8.97 3.04 -31.71
N TYR A 44 -7.72 3.47 -31.82
CA TYR A 44 -6.78 3.41 -30.71
C TYR A 44 -7.21 4.32 -29.55
N LYS A 45 -7.52 5.57 -29.85
CA LYS A 45 -7.99 6.53 -28.84
C LYS A 45 -9.32 6.08 -28.21
N GLU A 46 -10.25 5.58 -29.04
CA GLU A 46 -11.54 5.04 -28.58
C GLU A 46 -11.33 3.84 -27.63
N TYR A 47 -10.42 2.93 -28.00
CA TYR A 47 -10.08 1.80 -27.15
C TYR A 47 -9.44 2.22 -25.83
N LEU A 48 -8.48 3.16 -25.83
CA LEU A 48 -7.88 3.67 -24.59
C LEU A 48 -8.92 4.33 -23.68
N LYS A 49 -9.84 5.09 -24.25
CA LYS A 49 -10.99 5.66 -23.51
C LYS A 49 -11.89 4.59 -22.90
N PHE A 50 -12.14 3.51 -23.63
CA PHE A 50 -12.87 2.36 -23.09
C PHE A 50 -12.05 1.68 -22.00
N ALA A 51 -10.78 1.41 -22.24
CA ALA A 51 -9.89 0.68 -21.34
C ALA A 51 -9.65 1.42 -20.02
N SER A 52 -9.71 2.76 -20.00
CA SER A 52 -9.59 3.56 -18.78
C SER A 52 -10.62 3.22 -17.71
N LYS A 53 -11.80 2.70 -18.11
CA LYS A 53 -12.89 2.26 -17.21
C LYS A 53 -12.62 0.86 -16.62
N PHE A 54 -11.76 0.06 -17.26
CA PHE A 54 -11.56 -1.38 -16.97
C PHE A 54 -10.12 -1.71 -16.57
N THR A 55 -9.48 -0.82 -15.83
CA THR A 55 -8.08 -1.00 -15.40
C THR A 55 -7.85 -2.26 -14.55
N ASP A 56 -8.89 -2.79 -13.89
CA ASP A 56 -8.83 -4.02 -13.11
C ASP A 56 -8.79 -5.31 -13.96
N TYR A 57 -9.14 -5.21 -15.23
CA TYR A 57 -9.07 -6.32 -16.17
C TYR A 57 -7.73 -6.29 -16.92
N SER A 58 -7.25 -7.45 -17.37
CA SER A 58 -6.10 -7.51 -18.29
C SER A 58 -6.48 -6.89 -19.65
N ALA A 59 -5.51 -6.38 -20.40
CA ALA A 59 -5.74 -5.81 -21.73
C ALA A 59 -6.51 -6.78 -22.65
N ARG A 60 -6.21 -8.08 -22.57
CA ARG A 60 -6.93 -9.13 -23.29
C ARG A 60 -8.41 -9.17 -22.93
N ASN A 61 -8.75 -9.14 -21.64
CA ASN A 61 -10.14 -9.17 -21.21
C ASN A 61 -10.86 -7.86 -21.47
N THR A 62 -10.18 -6.72 -21.32
CA THR A 62 -10.71 -5.40 -21.68
C THR A 62 -11.08 -5.35 -23.16
N LEU A 63 -10.21 -5.89 -24.02
CA LEU A 63 -10.49 -6.01 -25.46
C LEU A 63 -11.70 -6.91 -25.73
N LEU A 64 -11.79 -8.07 -25.08
CA LEU A 64 -12.94 -8.98 -25.22
C LEU A 64 -14.24 -8.32 -24.79
N ILE A 65 -14.23 -7.53 -23.70
CA ILE A 65 -15.40 -6.76 -23.25
C ILE A 65 -15.75 -5.71 -24.30
N ASN A 66 -14.79 -4.93 -24.77
CA ASN A 66 -14.99 -3.90 -25.78
C ASN A 66 -15.60 -4.43 -27.09
N LEU A 67 -15.07 -5.57 -27.59
CA LEU A 67 -15.59 -6.20 -28.81
C LEU A 67 -17.03 -6.71 -28.70
N GLN A 68 -17.45 -7.11 -27.50
CA GLN A 68 -18.78 -7.67 -27.26
C GLN A 68 -19.79 -6.61 -26.78
N ARG A 69 -19.30 -5.62 -26.03
CA ARG A 69 -20.11 -4.57 -25.43
C ARG A 69 -19.33 -3.24 -25.34
N PRO A 70 -19.24 -2.50 -26.44
CA PRO A 70 -18.46 -1.25 -26.49
C PRO A 70 -19.04 -0.11 -25.61
N ASP A 71 -20.28 -0.24 -25.21
CA ASP A 71 -21.00 0.67 -24.30
C ASP A 71 -20.88 0.29 -22.81
N ALA A 72 -20.20 -0.81 -22.47
CA ALA A 72 -20.03 -1.23 -21.08
C ALA A 72 -19.33 -0.16 -20.23
N THR A 73 -19.77 -0.06 -18.97
CA THR A 73 -19.22 0.91 -18.01
C THR A 73 -18.64 0.25 -16.78
N LEU A 74 -19.27 -0.80 -16.27
CA LEU A 74 -18.80 -1.56 -15.10
C LEU A 74 -19.25 -3.01 -15.25
N VAL A 75 -18.31 -3.95 -15.30
CA VAL A 75 -18.64 -5.37 -15.44
C VAL A 75 -18.17 -6.17 -14.22
N ALA A 76 -18.97 -7.16 -13.85
CA ALA A 76 -18.60 -8.10 -12.80
C ALA A 76 -19.23 -9.48 -13.04
N ALA A 77 -18.67 -10.51 -12.37
CA ALA A 77 -19.26 -11.86 -12.38
C ALA A 77 -20.61 -11.86 -11.67
N TYR A 78 -21.49 -12.81 -12.06
CA TYR A 78 -22.83 -12.97 -11.48
C TYR A 78 -22.86 -12.99 -9.95
N GLY A 79 -21.92 -13.75 -9.32
CA GLY A 79 -21.82 -13.83 -7.86
C GLY A 79 -21.41 -12.52 -7.21
N LYS A 80 -20.58 -11.71 -7.88
CA LYS A 80 -20.16 -10.39 -7.38
C LYS A 80 -21.32 -9.40 -7.41
N TRP A 81 -22.15 -9.41 -8.47
CA TRP A 81 -23.36 -8.59 -8.51
C TRP A 81 -24.30 -8.89 -7.35
N LYS A 82 -24.48 -10.19 -7.05
CA LYS A 82 -25.29 -10.61 -5.89
C LYS A 82 -24.74 -10.09 -4.55
N GLN A 83 -23.41 -10.11 -4.36
CA GLN A 83 -22.77 -9.56 -3.17
C GLN A 83 -22.98 -8.04 -3.05
N LEU A 84 -23.04 -7.33 -4.20
CA LEU A 84 -23.31 -5.90 -4.27
C LEU A 84 -24.81 -5.56 -4.13
N GLY A 85 -25.66 -6.53 -3.83
CA GLY A 85 -27.11 -6.33 -3.70
C GLY A 85 -27.82 -6.12 -5.04
N ARG A 86 -27.21 -6.57 -6.15
CA ARG A 86 -27.78 -6.45 -7.50
C ARG A 86 -28.01 -7.85 -8.11
N GLN A 87 -28.98 -7.94 -8.98
CA GLN A 87 -29.35 -9.17 -9.68
C GLN A 87 -29.23 -8.97 -11.19
N VAL A 88 -28.50 -9.89 -11.85
CA VAL A 88 -28.51 -9.93 -13.31
C VAL A 88 -29.92 -10.29 -13.80
N GLU A 89 -30.44 -9.52 -14.73
CA GLU A 89 -31.80 -9.70 -15.26
C GLU A 89 -31.93 -10.96 -16.10
N ARG A 90 -33.11 -11.53 -16.08
CA ARG A 90 -33.37 -12.75 -16.82
C ARG A 90 -33.27 -12.52 -18.33
N GLY A 91 -32.56 -13.41 -19.02
CA GLY A 91 -32.40 -13.36 -20.49
C GLY A 91 -31.21 -12.52 -20.96
N GLN A 92 -30.44 -11.91 -20.04
CA GLN A 92 -29.23 -11.19 -20.41
C GLN A 92 -28.13 -12.15 -20.89
N THR A 93 -27.43 -11.74 -21.95
CA THR A 93 -26.27 -12.48 -22.48
C THR A 93 -25.00 -12.05 -21.78
N GLY A 94 -24.29 -13.01 -21.19
CA GLY A 94 -23.00 -12.74 -20.53
C GLY A 94 -21.91 -12.38 -21.51
N ILE A 95 -21.00 -11.52 -21.09
CA ILE A 95 -19.80 -11.14 -21.82
C ILE A 95 -18.71 -12.17 -21.54
N GLU A 96 -18.16 -12.79 -22.57
CA GLU A 96 -17.12 -13.82 -22.45
C GLU A 96 -15.77 -13.17 -22.15
N ILE A 97 -15.11 -13.65 -21.08
CA ILE A 97 -13.74 -13.31 -20.74
C ILE A 97 -12.93 -14.54 -20.36
N LEU A 98 -11.63 -14.41 -20.20
CA LEU A 98 -10.70 -15.46 -19.83
C LEU A 98 -10.27 -15.31 -18.37
N ALA A 99 -10.60 -16.31 -17.54
CA ALA A 99 -10.13 -16.37 -16.16
C ALA A 99 -8.96 -17.34 -16.00
N PRO A 100 -7.91 -16.99 -15.25
CA PRO A 100 -6.82 -17.91 -14.95
C PRO A 100 -7.30 -19.07 -14.05
N VAL A 101 -6.78 -20.26 -14.30
CA VAL A 101 -7.00 -21.44 -13.49
C VAL A 101 -5.67 -22.12 -13.22
N ALA A 102 -5.32 -22.21 -11.96
CA ALA A 102 -4.16 -22.99 -11.56
C ALA A 102 -4.47 -24.49 -11.63
N TYR A 103 -3.57 -25.27 -12.18
CA TYR A 103 -3.65 -26.73 -12.17
C TYR A 103 -2.31 -27.34 -11.75
N LYS A 104 -2.37 -28.47 -11.07
CA LYS A 104 -1.16 -29.23 -10.69
C LYS A 104 -0.61 -29.91 -11.93
N THR A 105 0.65 -29.70 -12.21
CA THR A 105 1.36 -30.45 -13.26
C THR A 105 1.89 -31.77 -12.70
N ASN A 106 2.30 -32.67 -13.58
CA ASN A 106 3.00 -33.89 -13.17
C ASN A 106 4.49 -33.63 -12.89
N GLN A 107 4.95 -32.39 -13.07
CA GLN A 107 6.33 -31.99 -12.76
C GLN A 107 6.41 -31.60 -11.30
N VAL A 108 7.49 -32.00 -10.63
CA VAL A 108 7.83 -31.62 -9.28
C VAL A 108 9.05 -30.73 -9.30
N LEU A 109 9.04 -29.73 -8.47
CA LEU A 109 10.20 -28.88 -8.20
C LEU A 109 10.79 -29.32 -6.88
N GLU A 110 12.04 -29.76 -6.91
CA GLU A 110 12.80 -30.00 -5.70
C GLU A 110 13.18 -28.65 -5.08
N THR A 111 12.72 -28.40 -3.87
CA THR A 111 13.08 -27.22 -3.07
C THR A 111 13.64 -27.65 -1.74
N GLU A 112 14.70 -26.99 -1.31
CA GLU A 112 15.24 -27.20 0.03
C GLU A 112 14.47 -26.33 1.04
N ARG A 113 14.19 -26.92 2.19
CA ARG A 113 13.65 -26.20 3.35
C ARG A 113 14.34 -26.68 4.62
N PRO A 114 14.34 -25.86 5.69
CA PRO A 114 14.78 -26.32 6.99
C PRO A 114 14.03 -27.57 7.43
N ALA A 115 14.77 -28.60 7.82
CA ALA A 115 14.20 -29.84 8.34
C ALA A 115 13.68 -29.61 9.75
N VAL A 116 12.48 -30.12 10.05
CA VAL A 116 11.85 -29.99 11.36
C VAL A 116 11.57 -31.38 11.96
N ASP A 117 11.54 -31.47 13.29
CA ASP A 117 11.11 -32.67 14.01
C ASP A 117 9.57 -32.83 13.98
N GLU A 118 9.07 -33.88 14.62
CA GLU A 118 7.65 -34.20 14.72
C GLU A 118 6.85 -33.16 15.53
N PHE A 119 7.54 -32.26 16.27
CA PHE A 119 6.93 -31.17 17.04
C PHE A 119 7.03 -29.80 16.30
N GLY A 120 7.67 -29.77 15.10
CA GLY A 120 7.86 -28.54 14.33
C GLY A 120 9.11 -27.73 14.68
N ASN A 121 10.00 -28.26 15.54
CA ASN A 121 11.26 -27.60 15.87
C ASN A 121 12.30 -27.83 14.78
N GLN A 122 13.08 -26.81 14.47
CA GLN A 122 14.13 -26.88 13.45
C GLN A 122 15.27 -27.83 13.88
N LEU A 123 15.70 -28.68 12.96
CA LEU A 123 16.81 -29.59 13.16
C LEU A 123 18.11 -28.94 12.70
N TYR A 124 19.20 -29.24 13.44
CA TYR A 124 20.54 -28.75 13.14
C TYR A 124 21.51 -29.93 12.89
N ASN A 125 22.50 -29.66 12.08
CA ASN A 125 23.63 -30.57 11.89
C ASN A 125 24.56 -30.57 13.12
N PRO A 126 25.45 -31.55 13.27
CA PRO A 126 26.39 -31.58 14.39
C PRO A 126 27.38 -30.41 14.46
N ASP A 127 27.54 -29.67 13.35
CA ASP A 127 28.37 -28.46 13.24
C ASP A 127 27.61 -27.18 13.57
N GLY A 128 26.34 -27.27 14.00
CA GLY A 128 25.49 -26.14 14.34
C GLY A 128 24.80 -25.48 13.15
N THR A 129 25.00 -25.93 11.92
CA THR A 129 24.29 -25.40 10.74
C THR A 129 22.88 -25.96 10.65
N GLU A 130 21.97 -25.24 10.02
CA GLU A 130 20.60 -25.69 9.78
C GLU A 130 20.60 -26.95 8.92
N LYS A 131 19.90 -27.99 9.38
CA LYS A 131 19.69 -29.18 8.58
C LYS A 131 18.62 -28.89 7.55
N MET A 132 18.98 -29.04 6.27
CA MET A 132 18.03 -28.87 5.16
C MET A 132 17.48 -30.23 4.72
N GLU A 133 16.23 -30.25 4.31
CA GLU A 133 15.60 -31.40 3.63
C GLU A 133 15.09 -30.98 2.26
N THR A 134 15.28 -31.87 1.28
CA THR A 134 14.71 -31.67 -0.06
C THR A 134 13.26 -32.10 -0.06
N VAL A 135 12.37 -31.21 -0.45
CA VAL A 135 10.93 -31.46 -0.54
C VAL A 135 10.48 -31.29 -1.98
N GLU A 136 9.80 -32.29 -2.48
CA GLU A 136 9.14 -32.20 -3.79
C GLU A 136 7.84 -31.38 -3.68
N LYS A 137 7.81 -30.24 -4.37
CA LYS A 137 6.58 -29.47 -4.56
C LYS A 137 6.05 -29.68 -5.96
N PRO A 138 4.76 -30.08 -6.13
CA PRO A 138 4.18 -30.17 -7.46
C PRO A 138 4.19 -28.78 -8.10
N MET A 139 4.71 -28.68 -9.32
CA MET A 139 4.65 -27.44 -10.08
C MET A 139 3.19 -27.12 -10.42
N THR A 140 2.84 -25.85 -10.28
CA THR A 140 1.53 -25.36 -10.64
C THR A 140 1.62 -24.71 -12.02
N GLY A 141 0.88 -25.27 -12.99
CA GLY A 141 0.67 -24.66 -14.29
C GLY A 141 -0.47 -23.66 -14.24
N LEU A 142 -0.48 -22.71 -15.15
CA LEU A 142 -1.55 -21.75 -15.38
C LEU A 142 -2.24 -22.04 -16.69
N ALA A 143 -3.54 -22.27 -16.66
CA ALA A 143 -4.41 -22.36 -17.82
C ALA A 143 -5.46 -21.25 -17.76
N PHE A 144 -6.15 -21.03 -18.88
CA PHE A 144 -7.27 -20.09 -18.93
C PHE A 144 -8.56 -20.85 -19.25
N LYS A 145 -9.64 -20.39 -18.64
CA LYS A 145 -11.00 -20.88 -18.97
C LYS A 145 -11.91 -19.72 -19.33
N LYS A 146 -12.85 -19.97 -20.21
CA LYS A 146 -13.93 -19.07 -20.53
C LYS A 146 -14.86 -18.90 -19.31
N VAL A 147 -15.12 -17.66 -18.93
CA VAL A 147 -16.10 -17.28 -17.90
C VAL A 147 -16.95 -16.12 -18.41
N TYR A 148 -18.06 -15.84 -17.70
CA TYR A 148 -18.99 -14.79 -18.09
C TYR A 148 -19.06 -13.70 -17.03
N VAL A 149 -19.03 -12.44 -17.48
CA VAL A 149 -19.32 -11.25 -16.68
C VAL A 149 -20.52 -10.52 -17.29
N PHE A 150 -21.10 -9.61 -16.52
CA PHE A 150 -22.28 -8.82 -16.93
C PHE A 150 -22.00 -7.35 -16.62
N ASP A 151 -22.43 -6.47 -17.52
CA ASP A 151 -22.35 -5.04 -17.31
C ASP A 151 -23.44 -4.59 -16.32
N VAL A 152 -23.22 -3.49 -15.61
CA VAL A 152 -24.17 -2.90 -14.66
C VAL A 152 -25.54 -2.63 -15.27
N SER A 153 -25.60 -2.26 -16.56
CA SER A 153 -26.85 -2.06 -17.31
C SER A 153 -27.67 -3.33 -17.53
N GLN A 154 -27.08 -4.51 -17.30
CA GLN A 154 -27.75 -5.81 -17.35
C GLN A 154 -28.24 -6.26 -15.96
N THR A 155 -28.18 -5.38 -14.97
CA THR A 155 -28.52 -5.71 -13.59
C THR A 155 -29.52 -4.71 -13.01
N SER A 156 -30.30 -5.17 -12.03
CA SER A 156 -31.19 -4.32 -11.23
C SER A 156 -30.92 -4.58 -9.73
N GLY A 157 -31.27 -3.64 -8.86
CA GLY A 157 -31.10 -3.74 -7.42
C GLY A 157 -30.53 -2.46 -6.79
N LYS A 158 -29.73 -2.62 -5.71
CA LYS A 158 -29.17 -1.50 -4.96
C LYS A 158 -28.35 -0.56 -5.86
N GLU A 159 -28.49 0.74 -5.67
CA GLU A 159 -27.59 1.71 -6.29
C GLU A 159 -26.16 1.46 -5.84
N LEU A 160 -25.24 1.62 -6.78
CA LEU A 160 -23.82 1.51 -6.49
C LEU A 160 -23.33 2.87 -5.98
N PRO A 161 -22.36 2.88 -5.05
CA PRO A 161 -21.70 4.13 -4.69
C PRO A 161 -21.05 4.73 -5.95
N ASP A 162 -21.07 6.07 -6.03
CA ASP A 162 -20.42 6.77 -7.13
C ASP A 162 -18.93 6.41 -7.18
N PRO A 163 -18.45 5.92 -8.32
CA PRO A 163 -17.04 5.67 -8.44
C PRO A 163 -16.28 6.98 -8.55
N VAL A 164 -15.24 7.10 -7.76
CA VAL A 164 -14.14 8.05 -7.93
C VAL A 164 -14.53 9.52 -8.12
N THR A 165 -14.01 10.34 -7.24
CA THR A 165 -14.06 11.79 -7.35
C THR A 165 -13.39 12.26 -8.64
N GLU A 166 -14.16 12.83 -9.56
CA GLU A 166 -13.63 13.45 -10.77
C GLU A 166 -12.67 14.60 -10.41
N LEU A 167 -11.58 14.69 -11.15
CA LEU A 167 -10.58 15.78 -11.05
C LEU A 167 -10.87 16.81 -12.16
N THR A 168 -12.10 17.34 -12.20
CA THR A 168 -12.55 18.29 -13.20
C THR A 168 -12.58 19.72 -12.66
N GLY A 169 -12.42 20.71 -13.53
CA GLY A 169 -12.42 22.13 -13.18
C GLY A 169 -11.18 22.60 -12.44
N ASP A 170 -11.34 23.58 -11.56
CA ASP A 170 -10.29 24.05 -10.65
C ASP A 170 -10.12 23.00 -9.53
N ILE A 171 -9.02 22.29 -9.56
CA ILE A 171 -8.73 21.25 -8.58
C ILE A 171 -8.17 21.92 -7.32
N ASP A 172 -8.82 21.70 -6.18
CA ASP A 172 -8.33 22.23 -4.91
C ASP A 172 -6.94 21.68 -4.53
N SER A 173 -6.25 22.40 -3.64
CA SER A 173 -4.89 22.07 -3.21
C SER A 173 -4.79 20.67 -2.62
N ALA A 174 -5.76 20.28 -1.79
CA ALA A 174 -5.74 18.99 -1.10
C ALA A 174 -5.86 17.82 -2.09
N ARG A 175 -6.73 17.92 -3.10
CA ARG A 175 -6.81 16.91 -4.16
C ARG A 175 -5.55 16.83 -5.00
N LYS A 176 -4.92 17.98 -5.34
CA LYS A 176 -3.62 18.00 -6.03
C LYS A 176 -2.55 17.32 -5.20
N GLU A 177 -2.45 17.63 -3.92
CA GLU A 177 -1.51 17.00 -2.99
C GLU A 177 -1.73 15.48 -2.91
N ALA A 178 -2.99 15.03 -2.84
CA ALA A 178 -3.32 13.60 -2.85
C ALA A 178 -2.84 12.91 -4.15
N VAL A 179 -3.02 13.54 -5.31
CA VAL A 179 -2.53 13.00 -6.59
C VAL A 179 -1.00 12.94 -6.61
N PHE A 180 -0.31 13.98 -6.17
CA PHE A 180 1.16 13.96 -6.12
C PHE A 180 1.70 12.97 -5.09
N ALA A 181 1.05 12.80 -3.94
CA ALA A 181 1.37 11.75 -2.97
C ALA A 181 1.22 10.36 -3.57
N ALA A 182 0.15 10.11 -4.33
CA ALA A 182 -0.04 8.86 -5.06
C ALA A 182 1.07 8.62 -6.09
N LEU A 183 1.42 9.62 -6.88
CA LEU A 183 2.48 9.51 -7.88
C LEU A 183 3.85 9.26 -7.22
N LYS A 184 4.15 9.90 -6.10
CA LYS A 184 5.36 9.62 -5.30
C LYS A 184 5.41 8.15 -4.85
N LYS A 185 4.31 7.60 -4.35
CA LYS A 185 4.26 6.19 -3.95
C LYS A 185 4.47 5.23 -5.11
N VAL A 186 3.89 5.54 -6.27
CA VAL A 186 3.99 4.71 -7.47
C VAL A 186 5.38 4.72 -8.07
N THR A 187 6.01 5.89 -8.15
CA THR A 187 7.32 6.11 -8.81
C THR A 187 8.49 5.95 -7.86
N GLY A 188 8.30 6.22 -6.55
CA GLY A 188 9.35 6.36 -5.57
C GLY A 188 10.09 7.71 -5.64
N ILE A 189 9.55 8.70 -6.39
CA ILE A 189 10.20 9.98 -6.68
C ILE A 189 9.28 11.14 -6.30
N ASP A 190 9.82 12.15 -5.63
CA ASP A 190 9.12 13.41 -5.43
C ASP A 190 9.05 14.19 -6.74
N ILE A 191 7.88 14.81 -7.00
CA ILE A 191 7.70 15.64 -8.18
C ILE A 191 8.13 17.08 -7.84
N GLU A 192 9.11 17.58 -8.57
CA GLU A 192 9.62 18.93 -8.42
C GLU A 192 9.01 19.88 -9.46
N PHE A 193 8.77 21.12 -9.04
CA PHE A 193 8.30 22.19 -9.91
C PHE A 193 9.42 23.18 -10.18
N LYS A 194 9.80 23.33 -11.45
CA LYS A 194 10.88 24.24 -11.87
C LYS A 194 10.47 25.09 -13.06
N ASP A 195 11.14 26.22 -13.25
CA ASP A 195 11.04 26.96 -14.51
C ASP A 195 11.87 26.25 -15.58
N ILE A 196 11.18 25.57 -16.49
CA ILE A 196 11.82 24.84 -17.59
C ILE A 196 11.89 25.77 -18.80
N LYS A 197 13.11 26.08 -19.25
CA LYS A 197 13.34 26.87 -20.45
C LYS A 197 13.00 26.06 -21.72
N GLY A 198 12.36 26.69 -22.69
CA GLY A 198 11.98 26.05 -23.93
C GLY A 198 10.56 25.50 -23.95
N GLY A 199 10.28 24.52 -24.84
CA GLY A 199 8.93 23.99 -25.08
C GLY A 199 8.53 22.79 -24.21
N ALA A 200 9.47 22.21 -23.43
CA ALA A 200 9.19 21.06 -22.59
C ALA A 200 8.30 21.45 -21.41
N LYS A 201 7.28 20.62 -21.13
CA LYS A 201 6.34 20.80 -20.02
C LYS A 201 6.80 20.05 -18.77
N GLY A 202 7.60 19.01 -18.91
CA GLY A 202 8.21 18.21 -17.86
C GLY A 202 9.27 17.29 -18.41
N TYR A 203 9.92 16.55 -17.52
CA TYR A 203 10.79 15.44 -17.88
C TYR A 203 10.99 14.48 -16.71
N TYR A 204 11.15 13.20 -17.03
CA TYR A 204 11.72 12.20 -16.14
C TYR A 204 13.21 11.98 -16.50
N SER A 205 14.07 11.95 -15.50
CA SER A 205 15.49 11.65 -15.64
C SER A 205 15.85 10.42 -14.80
N ALA A 206 16.07 9.29 -15.47
CA ALA A 206 16.53 8.08 -14.80
C ALA A 206 17.93 8.23 -14.18
N THR A 207 18.79 9.04 -14.78
CA THR A 207 20.16 9.29 -14.29
C THR A 207 20.17 10.06 -12.96
N ASN A 208 19.29 11.06 -12.84
CA ASN A 208 19.20 11.89 -11.65
C ASN A 208 18.13 11.36 -10.67
N ASN A 209 17.34 10.36 -11.09
CA ASN A 209 16.19 9.85 -10.36
C ASN A 209 15.21 10.98 -9.96
N GLU A 210 14.84 11.82 -10.93
CA GLU A 210 13.97 12.98 -10.71
C GLU A 210 12.83 13.07 -11.71
N ILE A 211 11.67 13.58 -11.28
CA ILE A 211 10.56 14.01 -12.12
C ILE A 211 10.38 15.51 -11.91
N VAL A 212 10.49 16.27 -12.99
CA VAL A 212 10.36 17.73 -12.96
C VAL A 212 9.23 18.19 -13.86
N ILE A 213 8.35 19.02 -13.32
CA ILE A 213 7.20 19.61 -14.01
C ILE A 213 7.40 21.12 -14.11
N LYS A 214 7.05 21.69 -15.26
CA LYS A 214 7.13 23.14 -15.47
C LYS A 214 6.14 23.87 -14.57
N SER A 215 6.61 24.88 -13.84
CA SER A 215 5.79 25.75 -13.01
C SER A 215 4.86 26.63 -13.85
N GLY A 216 3.69 27.01 -13.29
CA GLY A 216 2.79 28.00 -13.89
C GLY A 216 1.89 27.49 -14.99
N MET A 217 1.77 26.19 -15.19
CA MET A 217 0.76 25.57 -16.08
C MET A 217 -0.60 25.48 -15.39
N SER A 218 -1.66 25.30 -16.19
CA SER A 218 -2.98 24.96 -15.64
C SER A 218 -2.94 23.63 -14.90
N ASP A 219 -3.87 23.39 -13.96
CA ASP A 219 -3.95 22.13 -13.18
C ASP A 219 -4.06 20.91 -14.10
N ALA A 220 -4.97 20.96 -15.07
CA ALA A 220 -5.14 19.85 -16.03
C ALA A 220 -3.85 19.55 -16.81
N GLN A 221 -3.13 20.58 -17.26
CA GLN A 221 -1.86 20.37 -17.97
C GLN A 221 -0.76 19.85 -17.05
N THR A 222 -0.72 20.34 -15.81
CA THR A 222 0.23 19.89 -14.79
C THR A 222 0.03 18.41 -14.50
N LEU A 223 -1.21 17.96 -14.25
CA LEU A 223 -1.51 16.57 -13.98
C LEU A 223 -1.26 15.67 -15.20
N LYS A 224 -1.68 16.08 -16.40
CA LYS A 224 -1.37 15.34 -17.64
C LYS A 224 0.13 15.13 -17.82
N THR A 225 0.93 16.16 -17.57
CA THR A 225 2.39 16.07 -17.66
C THR A 225 2.94 15.15 -16.56
N ALA A 226 2.44 15.26 -15.34
CA ALA A 226 2.88 14.40 -14.24
C ALA A 226 2.58 12.91 -14.50
N PHE A 227 1.42 12.59 -15.06
CA PHE A 227 1.08 11.21 -15.46
C PHE A 227 2.00 10.70 -16.58
N HIS A 228 2.36 11.55 -17.53
CA HIS A 228 3.27 11.21 -18.63
C HIS A 228 4.68 10.89 -18.09
N GLU A 229 5.24 11.74 -17.24
CA GLU A 229 6.57 11.51 -16.66
C GLU A 229 6.58 10.32 -15.68
N ALA A 230 5.50 10.10 -14.94
CA ALA A 230 5.34 8.90 -14.12
C ALA A 230 5.28 7.63 -14.97
N ALA A 231 4.63 7.69 -16.14
CA ALA A 231 4.61 6.55 -17.09
C ALA A 231 6.01 6.25 -17.63
N HIS A 232 6.82 7.27 -17.93
CA HIS A 232 8.22 7.07 -18.30
C HIS A 232 9.02 6.38 -17.19
N ASN A 233 8.83 6.75 -15.94
CA ASN A 233 9.47 6.09 -14.80
C ASN A 233 9.04 4.61 -14.70
N LEU A 234 7.76 4.31 -14.86
CA LEU A 234 7.24 2.95 -14.72
C LEU A 234 7.65 2.03 -15.86
N LEU A 235 7.62 2.52 -17.08
CA LEU A 235 7.79 1.70 -18.30
C LEU A 235 9.20 1.75 -18.88
N HIS A 236 9.94 2.84 -18.66
CA HIS A 236 11.16 3.11 -19.44
C HIS A 236 12.38 3.39 -18.56
N ASP A 237 12.29 3.11 -17.25
CA ASP A 237 13.42 3.22 -16.33
C ASP A 237 14.47 2.13 -16.64
N PRO A 238 15.70 2.49 -17.05
CA PRO A 238 16.74 1.52 -17.35
C PRO A 238 17.13 0.62 -16.19
N ALA A 239 16.91 1.07 -14.95
CA ALA A 239 17.23 0.30 -13.76
C ALA A 239 16.19 -0.80 -13.48
N LYS A 240 14.95 -0.62 -13.97
CA LYS A 240 13.84 -1.55 -13.73
C LYS A 240 13.67 -2.58 -14.84
N ASP A 241 14.15 -2.30 -16.05
CA ASP A 241 13.95 -3.20 -17.19
C ASP A 241 15.15 -3.24 -18.16
N ILE A 242 15.75 -4.43 -18.27
CA ILE A 242 16.85 -4.72 -19.21
C ILE A 242 16.33 -4.94 -20.63
N VAL A 243 15.06 -5.31 -20.81
CA VAL A 243 14.47 -5.73 -22.08
C VAL A 243 13.89 -4.55 -22.88
N THR A 244 13.15 -3.64 -22.21
CA THR A 244 12.46 -2.53 -22.89
C THR A 244 13.36 -1.35 -23.21
N ASN A 245 14.56 -1.30 -22.66
CA ASN A 245 15.51 -0.21 -22.87
C ASN A 245 15.98 -0.08 -24.35
N LYS A 246 15.64 -1.06 -25.19
CA LYS A 246 15.96 -1.06 -26.64
C LYS A 246 14.88 -0.44 -27.50
N SER A 247 13.72 -0.09 -26.93
CA SER A 247 12.64 0.52 -27.71
C SER A 247 13.02 1.91 -28.21
N PRO A 248 12.74 2.23 -29.48
CA PRO A 248 12.95 3.57 -30.02
C PRO A 248 12.21 4.64 -29.22
N ARG A 249 12.72 5.86 -29.22
CA ARG A 249 12.14 6.97 -28.45
C ARG A 249 10.67 7.20 -28.76
N ASN A 250 10.27 7.14 -30.03
CA ASN A 250 8.88 7.30 -30.43
C ASN A 250 7.93 6.23 -29.87
N GLU A 251 8.43 5.02 -29.62
CA GLU A 251 7.64 3.97 -28.97
C GLU A 251 7.39 4.30 -27.48
N LYS A 252 8.43 4.74 -26.79
CA LYS A 252 8.34 5.16 -25.40
C LYS A 252 7.37 6.31 -25.24
N GLU A 253 7.39 7.28 -26.14
CA GLU A 253 6.45 8.41 -26.12
C GLU A 253 5.00 7.94 -26.31
N VAL A 254 4.73 7.03 -27.28
CA VAL A 254 3.38 6.50 -27.50
C VAL A 254 2.86 5.75 -26.25
N GLN A 255 3.71 4.94 -25.62
CA GLN A 255 3.31 4.23 -24.41
C GLN A 255 3.03 5.19 -23.25
N ALA A 256 3.92 6.14 -22.98
CA ALA A 256 3.75 7.12 -21.90
C ALA A 256 2.51 8.01 -22.12
N GLU A 257 2.30 8.48 -23.35
CA GLU A 257 1.12 9.26 -23.73
C GLU A 257 -0.17 8.46 -23.58
N SER A 258 -0.15 7.16 -23.89
CA SER A 258 -1.31 6.27 -23.74
C SER A 258 -1.67 6.07 -22.28
N VAL A 259 -0.69 5.87 -21.39
CA VAL A 259 -0.91 5.78 -19.96
C VAL A 259 -1.49 7.08 -19.41
N ALA A 260 -0.87 8.22 -19.74
CA ALA A 260 -1.33 9.54 -19.30
C ALA A 260 -2.77 9.83 -19.77
N PHE A 261 -3.09 9.47 -21.02
CA PHE A 261 -4.44 9.56 -21.56
C PHE A 261 -5.44 8.71 -20.76
N MET A 262 -5.13 7.43 -20.50
CA MET A 262 -6.02 6.53 -19.76
C MET A 262 -6.27 7.02 -18.33
N VAL A 263 -5.22 7.49 -17.64
CA VAL A 263 -5.36 8.04 -16.29
C VAL A 263 -6.20 9.32 -16.31
N ALA A 264 -5.93 10.25 -17.25
CA ALA A 264 -6.70 11.49 -17.40
C ALA A 264 -8.19 11.21 -17.68
N GLU A 265 -8.51 10.30 -18.62
CA GLU A 265 -9.90 9.89 -18.92
C GLU A 265 -10.60 9.28 -17.70
N ARG A 266 -9.89 8.47 -16.90
CA ARG A 266 -10.46 7.84 -15.72
C ARG A 266 -10.92 8.86 -14.68
N PHE A 267 -10.18 9.95 -14.53
CA PHE A 267 -10.48 11.03 -13.57
C PHE A 267 -11.22 12.22 -14.20
N GLY A 268 -11.74 12.10 -15.42
CA GLY A 268 -12.51 13.12 -16.08
C GLY A 268 -11.74 14.37 -16.53
N ILE A 269 -10.40 14.32 -16.52
CA ILE A 269 -9.55 15.42 -16.99
C ILE A 269 -9.68 15.52 -18.51
N ASP A 270 -9.87 16.76 -19.03
CA ASP A 270 -10.03 16.98 -20.47
C ASP A 270 -8.87 16.39 -21.30
N THR A 271 -9.22 15.47 -22.18
CA THR A 271 -8.30 14.75 -23.07
C THR A 271 -8.48 15.13 -24.54
N SER A 272 -9.21 16.20 -24.83
CA SER A 272 -9.50 16.64 -26.20
C SER A 272 -8.23 16.89 -27.03
N GLU A 273 -7.19 17.43 -26.40
CA GLU A 273 -5.89 17.75 -27.03
C GLU A 273 -5.01 16.52 -27.32
N TYR A 274 -5.32 15.34 -26.74
CA TYR A 274 -4.54 14.16 -27.01
C TYR A 274 -4.78 13.65 -28.43
N SER A 275 -3.69 13.33 -29.11
CA SER A 275 -3.75 12.71 -30.43
C SER A 275 -2.65 11.65 -30.55
N PHE A 276 -2.94 10.63 -31.34
CA PHE A 276 -2.01 9.52 -31.60
C PHE A 276 -1.70 9.43 -33.10
N PRO A 277 -1.15 10.49 -33.72
CA PRO A 277 -0.99 10.58 -35.19
C PRO A 277 -0.05 9.53 -35.76
N TYR A 278 0.84 9.00 -34.93
CA TYR A 278 1.87 8.03 -35.38
C TYR A 278 1.53 6.59 -34.99
N ILE A 279 0.33 6.31 -34.47
CA ILE A 279 -0.01 4.96 -33.97
C ILE A 279 0.04 3.90 -35.08
N ALA A 280 -0.41 4.21 -36.26
CA ALA A 280 -0.39 3.28 -37.39
C ALA A 280 1.06 2.96 -37.82
N SER A 281 1.93 3.98 -37.92
CA SER A 281 3.34 3.77 -38.24
C SER A 281 4.11 3.13 -37.10
N TRP A 282 3.70 3.35 -35.87
CA TRP A 282 4.29 2.69 -34.70
C TRP A 282 3.96 1.19 -34.67
N SER A 283 2.75 0.81 -35.06
CA SER A 283 2.34 -0.59 -35.14
C SER A 283 2.81 -1.32 -36.38
N ASP A 284 3.19 -0.58 -37.42
CA ASP A 284 3.64 -1.16 -38.70
C ASP A 284 4.92 -1.98 -38.52
N GLY A 285 4.93 -3.19 -39.09
CA GLY A 285 6.03 -4.13 -38.98
C GLY A 285 6.19 -4.83 -37.61
N LYS A 286 5.39 -4.48 -36.58
CA LYS A 286 5.41 -5.20 -35.31
C LYS A 286 4.70 -6.53 -35.40
N GLN A 287 5.25 -7.51 -34.68
CA GLN A 287 4.57 -8.78 -34.47
C GLN A 287 3.40 -8.61 -33.50
N LEU A 288 2.37 -9.40 -33.71
CA LEU A 288 1.13 -9.35 -32.90
C LEU A 288 1.39 -9.46 -31.37
N GLU A 289 2.33 -10.31 -30.96
CA GLU A 289 2.69 -10.48 -29.55
C GLU A 289 3.31 -9.21 -28.97
N GLN A 290 4.07 -8.45 -29.73
CA GLN A 290 4.61 -7.16 -29.31
C GLN A 290 3.50 -6.13 -29.08
N LEU A 291 2.47 -6.11 -29.94
CA LEU A 291 1.31 -5.23 -29.78
C LEU A 291 0.48 -5.61 -28.56
N LYS A 292 0.30 -6.91 -28.29
CA LYS A 292 -0.38 -7.41 -27.09
C LYS A 292 0.38 -7.03 -25.81
N SER A 293 1.70 -7.20 -25.80
CA SER A 293 2.57 -6.82 -24.69
C SER A 293 2.44 -5.33 -24.38
N ALA A 294 2.56 -4.50 -25.42
CA ALA A 294 2.45 -3.05 -25.26
C ALA A 294 1.08 -2.61 -24.66
N LEU A 295 -0.03 -3.19 -25.13
CA LEU A 295 -1.35 -2.90 -24.53
C LEU A 295 -1.43 -3.33 -23.08
N GLN A 296 -0.83 -4.47 -22.72
CA GLN A 296 -0.81 -4.98 -21.36
C GLN A 296 0.03 -4.06 -20.44
N GLU A 297 1.22 -3.67 -20.89
CA GLU A 297 2.13 -2.77 -20.18
C GLU A 297 1.48 -1.39 -19.91
N ILE A 298 0.83 -0.82 -20.94
CA ILE A 298 0.10 0.45 -20.84
C ILE A 298 -1.02 0.33 -19.80
N GLN A 299 -1.79 -0.75 -19.86
CA GLN A 299 -2.93 -0.93 -18.95
C GLN A 299 -2.48 -1.17 -17.50
N GLU A 300 -1.41 -1.95 -17.29
CA GLU A 300 -0.84 -2.19 -15.96
C GLU A 300 -0.27 -0.91 -15.34
N ALA A 301 0.43 -0.10 -16.12
CA ALA A 301 0.93 1.19 -15.64
C ALA A 301 -0.22 2.16 -15.31
N ALA A 302 -1.23 2.27 -16.18
CA ALA A 302 -2.42 3.08 -15.92
C ALA A 302 -3.19 2.60 -14.68
N LYS A 303 -3.33 1.28 -14.51
CA LYS A 303 -3.94 0.70 -13.30
C LYS A 303 -3.16 1.11 -12.04
N LYS A 304 -1.84 0.94 -12.05
CA LYS A 304 -0.99 1.23 -10.89
C LYS A 304 -1.13 2.69 -10.44
N ILE A 305 -1.10 3.62 -11.39
CA ILE A 305 -1.28 5.06 -11.11
C ILE A 305 -2.70 5.32 -10.61
N SER A 306 -3.71 4.87 -11.34
CA SER A 306 -5.11 5.15 -11.01
C SER A 306 -5.53 4.60 -9.65
N SER A 307 -5.15 3.36 -9.34
CA SER A 307 -5.50 2.72 -8.06
C SER A 307 -4.89 3.45 -6.86
N GLU A 308 -3.66 3.97 -6.98
CA GLU A 308 -3.06 4.74 -5.90
C GLU A 308 -3.68 6.13 -5.76
N ILE A 309 -4.02 6.80 -6.88
CA ILE A 309 -4.76 8.07 -6.85
C ILE A 309 -6.13 7.88 -6.17
N GLU A 310 -6.88 6.83 -6.54
CA GLU A 310 -8.16 6.51 -5.92
C GLU A 310 -8.02 6.28 -4.41
N SER A 311 -6.97 5.56 -4.01
CA SER A 311 -6.66 5.30 -2.60
C SER A 311 -6.42 6.61 -1.83
N GLU A 312 -5.62 7.53 -2.36
CA GLU A 312 -5.34 8.82 -1.69
C GLU A 312 -6.55 9.76 -1.69
N LEU A 313 -7.32 9.81 -2.77
CA LEU A 313 -8.56 10.59 -2.82
C LEU A 313 -9.62 10.05 -1.84
N LEU A 314 -9.72 8.73 -1.69
CA LEU A 314 -10.61 8.11 -0.71
C LEU A 314 -10.19 8.45 0.73
N LYS A 315 -8.89 8.45 1.02
CA LYS A 315 -8.39 8.90 2.33
C LYS A 315 -8.73 10.37 2.58
N LEU A 316 -8.51 11.23 1.58
CA LEU A 316 -8.88 12.64 1.67
C LEU A 316 -10.39 12.82 1.93
N GLN A 317 -11.23 12.08 1.22
CA GLN A 317 -12.68 12.11 1.43
C GLN A 317 -13.04 11.69 2.86
N LYS A 318 -12.44 10.60 3.36
CA LYS A 318 -12.65 10.13 4.75
C LYS A 318 -12.16 11.15 5.79
N ARG A 319 -11.06 11.85 5.54
CA ARG A 319 -10.59 12.94 6.42
C ARG A 319 -11.56 14.13 6.47
N ASN A 320 -12.24 14.42 5.37
CA ASN A 320 -13.17 15.56 5.27
C ASN A 320 -14.58 15.25 5.82
N LEU A 321 -14.88 14.00 6.20
CA LEU A 321 -16.10 13.67 6.92
C LEU A 321 -16.07 14.31 8.31
N THR A 322 -17.23 14.74 8.81
CA THR A 322 -17.37 15.11 10.22
C THR A 322 -17.07 13.91 11.13
N MET A 323 -16.73 14.16 12.38
CA MET A 323 -16.45 13.05 13.32
C MET A 323 -17.68 12.14 13.47
N ASP A 324 -18.88 12.70 13.53
CA ASP A 324 -20.13 11.93 13.62
C ASP A 324 -20.35 11.04 12.40
N GLU A 325 -20.06 11.55 11.19
CA GLU A 325 -20.12 10.75 9.95
C GLU A 325 -19.08 9.64 9.91
N LYS A 326 -17.84 9.92 10.36
CA LYS A 326 -16.77 8.90 10.48
C LYS A 326 -17.15 7.78 11.46
N LEU A 327 -17.72 8.14 12.60
CA LEU A 327 -18.16 7.17 13.61
C LEU A 327 -19.38 6.35 13.16
N ALA A 328 -20.28 6.96 12.37
CA ALA A 328 -21.46 6.29 11.81
C ALA A 328 -21.15 5.41 10.59
N ASP A 329 -19.98 5.55 9.94
CA ASP A 329 -19.62 4.79 8.74
C ASP A 329 -19.51 3.29 9.06
N THR A 330 -20.33 2.49 8.40
CA THR A 330 -20.38 1.02 8.58
C THR A 330 -19.27 0.28 7.84
N GLU A 331 -18.55 0.94 6.92
CA GLU A 331 -17.41 0.37 6.21
C GLU A 331 -16.10 0.49 7.02
N LEU A 332 -16.06 1.38 8.02
CA LEU A 332 -14.94 1.53 8.92
C LEU A 332 -15.05 0.56 10.10
N ASN A 333 -13.95 -0.13 10.40
CA ASN A 333 -13.84 -0.88 11.64
C ASN A 333 -13.55 0.04 12.84
N ASN A 334 -13.69 -0.47 14.07
CA ASN A 334 -13.53 0.34 15.27
C ASN A 334 -12.11 0.86 15.47
N ILE A 335 -11.09 0.14 15.01
CA ILE A 335 -9.69 0.62 15.05
C ILE A 335 -9.53 1.86 14.15
N GLN A 336 -10.04 1.82 12.92
CA GLN A 336 -10.00 2.97 12.01
C GLN A 336 -10.77 4.18 12.54
N LYS A 337 -11.87 3.93 13.24
CA LYS A 337 -12.64 5.00 13.92
C LYS A 337 -11.87 5.58 15.09
N ALA A 338 -11.17 4.75 15.85
CA ALA A 338 -10.32 5.18 16.96
C ALA A 338 -9.11 6.02 16.46
N GLU A 339 -8.51 5.66 15.31
CA GLU A 339 -7.47 6.45 14.67
C GLU A 339 -7.94 7.87 14.36
N PHE A 340 -9.16 8.04 13.85
CA PHE A 340 -9.74 9.37 13.60
C PHE A 340 -10.00 10.16 14.90
N LEU A 341 -10.42 9.50 15.99
CA LEU A 341 -10.59 10.16 17.29
C LEU A 341 -9.25 10.67 17.83
N ILE A 342 -8.19 9.88 17.71
CA ILE A 342 -6.83 10.25 18.12
C ILE A 342 -6.32 11.44 17.26
N GLU A 343 -6.51 11.40 15.92
CA GLU A 343 -6.17 12.52 15.03
C GLU A 343 -6.92 13.81 15.43
N ASP A 344 -8.22 13.71 15.70
CA ASP A 344 -9.03 14.86 16.12
C ASP A 344 -8.58 15.46 17.45
N CYS A 345 -8.16 14.61 18.41
CA CYS A 345 -7.54 15.09 19.64
C CYS A 345 -6.24 15.83 19.38
N ALA A 346 -5.38 15.31 18.50
CA ALA A 346 -4.13 15.96 18.10
C ALA A 346 -4.36 17.31 17.41
N ASP A 347 -5.35 17.40 16.52
CA ASP A 347 -5.75 18.65 15.86
C ASP A 347 -6.27 19.70 16.87
N ARG A 348 -6.84 19.27 18.00
CA ARG A 348 -7.24 20.12 19.13
C ARG A 348 -6.12 20.39 20.12
N GLY A 349 -4.88 19.97 19.81
CA GLY A 349 -3.68 20.20 20.61
C GLY A 349 -3.45 19.19 21.73
N VAL A 350 -4.14 18.05 21.72
CA VAL A 350 -3.98 16.96 22.69
C VAL A 350 -3.25 15.79 22.03
N ASN A 351 -1.99 15.60 22.39
CA ASN A 351 -1.16 14.53 21.82
C ASN A 351 -1.00 13.39 22.83
N PHE A 352 -1.55 12.23 22.51
CA PHE A 352 -1.38 11.04 23.32
C PHE A 352 0.03 10.47 23.20
N SER A 353 0.53 9.88 24.26
CA SER A 353 1.75 9.07 24.22
C SER A 353 1.56 7.85 23.31
N LYS A 354 2.66 7.24 22.87
CA LYS A 354 2.59 5.98 22.10
C LYS A 354 1.84 4.89 22.88
N GLU A 355 2.10 4.78 24.19
CA GLU A 355 1.45 3.80 25.06
C GLU A 355 -0.05 4.02 25.15
N ASP A 356 -0.49 5.27 25.31
CA ASP A 356 -1.92 5.60 25.36
C ASP A 356 -2.61 5.37 24.01
N THR A 357 -1.93 5.70 22.90
CA THR A 357 -2.39 5.39 21.55
C THR A 357 -2.58 3.89 21.34
N ASP A 358 -1.60 3.08 21.73
CA ASP A 358 -1.67 1.62 21.59
C ASP A 358 -2.81 1.04 22.47
N LYS A 359 -3.03 1.58 23.69
CA LYS A 359 -4.16 1.20 24.55
C LYS A 359 -5.52 1.50 23.91
N ILE A 360 -5.68 2.67 23.31
CA ILE A 360 -6.92 3.06 22.62
C ILE A 360 -7.21 2.13 21.46
N LEU A 361 -6.20 1.85 20.62
CA LEU A 361 -6.35 1.00 19.44
C LEU A 361 -6.64 -0.46 19.82
N ASP A 362 -5.97 -1.00 20.83
CA ASP A 362 -6.23 -2.36 21.33
C ASP A 362 -7.65 -2.46 21.93
N PHE A 363 -8.06 -1.46 22.70
CA PHE A 363 -9.43 -1.39 23.23
C PHE A 363 -10.46 -1.38 22.11
N ALA A 364 -10.28 -0.53 21.10
CA ALA A 364 -11.16 -0.45 19.94
C ALA A 364 -11.25 -1.77 19.15
N GLY A 365 -10.13 -2.49 19.03
CA GLY A 365 -10.08 -3.78 18.35
C GLY A 365 -10.81 -4.90 19.10
N ASN A 366 -10.94 -4.80 20.42
CA ASN A 366 -11.54 -5.82 21.30
C ASN A 366 -13.00 -5.52 21.70
N HIS A 367 -13.54 -4.33 21.36
CA HIS A 367 -14.90 -3.92 21.70
C HIS A 367 -15.76 -3.74 20.45
N GLU A 368 -16.99 -4.29 20.48
CA GLU A 368 -17.92 -4.21 19.34
C GLU A 368 -18.58 -2.83 19.23
N ASN A 369 -18.77 -2.13 20.36
CA ASN A 369 -19.46 -0.85 20.40
C ASN A 369 -18.46 0.32 20.36
N ILE A 370 -18.48 1.10 19.27
CA ILE A 370 -17.60 2.26 19.15
C ILE A 370 -17.82 3.33 20.21
N SER A 371 -19.02 3.42 20.78
CA SER A 371 -19.33 4.39 21.84
C SER A 371 -18.45 4.20 23.09
N ASP A 372 -18.05 2.96 23.40
CA ASP A 372 -17.18 2.67 24.53
C ASP A 372 -15.75 3.20 24.25
N THR A 373 -15.30 3.11 23.02
CA THR A 373 -14.01 3.70 22.57
C THR A 373 -14.07 5.22 22.59
N VAL A 374 -15.18 5.84 22.16
CA VAL A 374 -15.37 7.30 22.24
C VAL A 374 -15.27 7.77 23.69
N GLN A 375 -15.91 7.04 24.62
CA GLN A 375 -15.84 7.39 26.05
C GLN A 375 -14.41 7.28 26.57
N LEU A 376 -13.70 6.18 26.25
CA LEU A 376 -12.31 6.00 26.65
C LEU A 376 -11.42 7.15 26.16
N VAL A 377 -11.53 7.51 24.86
CA VAL A 377 -10.74 8.61 24.29
C VAL A 377 -11.06 9.93 24.97
N THR A 378 -12.34 10.20 25.27
CA THR A 378 -12.76 11.43 25.97
C THR A 378 -12.15 11.50 27.37
N ASP A 379 -12.19 10.41 28.13
CA ASP A 379 -11.63 10.35 29.48
C ASP A 379 -10.10 10.54 29.43
N MET A 380 -9.42 9.90 28.47
CA MET A 380 -7.97 10.03 28.28
C MET A 380 -7.58 11.43 27.78
N GLU A 381 -8.41 12.08 26.95
CA GLU A 381 -8.20 13.47 26.54
C GLU A 381 -8.24 14.42 27.74
N GLU A 382 -9.18 14.24 28.64
CA GLU A 382 -9.27 15.07 29.85
C GLU A 382 -8.04 14.88 30.74
N ILE A 383 -7.61 13.63 30.95
CA ILE A 383 -6.39 13.32 31.70
C ILE A 383 -5.17 13.98 31.02
N GLN A 384 -5.03 13.89 29.71
CA GLN A 384 -3.90 14.48 29.00
C GLN A 384 -3.91 16.01 29.08
N ARG A 385 -5.08 16.65 28.95
CA ARG A 385 -5.20 18.11 29.13
C ARG A 385 -4.82 18.56 30.55
N GLN A 386 -5.15 17.77 31.55
CA GLN A 386 -4.72 18.03 32.91
C GLN A 386 -3.19 17.89 33.02
N ARG A 387 -2.60 16.84 32.49
CA ARG A 387 -1.14 16.66 32.45
C ARG A 387 -0.45 17.85 31.76
N ASP A 388 -0.93 18.25 30.59
CA ASP A 388 -0.35 19.39 29.82
C ASP A 388 -0.50 20.72 30.58
N SER A 389 -1.56 20.91 31.38
CA SER A 389 -1.80 22.13 32.16
C SER A 389 -0.82 22.30 33.31
N TYR A 390 -0.22 21.23 33.78
CA TYR A 390 0.78 21.27 34.86
C TYR A 390 2.21 21.48 34.38
N GLY A 391 2.45 21.41 33.05
CA GLY A 391 3.76 21.75 32.44
C GLY A 391 4.89 20.77 32.74
N TYR A 392 4.57 19.54 33.22
CA TYR A 392 5.58 18.52 33.50
C TYR A 392 6.13 17.90 32.20
N ASP A 393 7.43 17.67 32.20
CA ASP A 393 8.10 16.88 31.15
C ASP A 393 8.07 15.39 31.52
N PHE A 394 7.12 14.66 30.93
CA PHE A 394 6.99 13.22 31.13
C PHE A 394 7.88 12.37 30.21
N THR A 395 8.90 12.95 29.59
CA THR A 395 9.81 12.21 28.70
C THR A 395 10.54 11.09 29.44
N TYR A 396 10.84 11.31 30.71
CA TYR A 396 11.58 10.37 31.58
C TYR A 396 10.75 9.72 32.68
N MET A 397 9.48 10.10 32.82
CA MET A 397 8.58 9.53 33.82
C MET A 397 7.33 8.93 33.17
N THR A 398 6.79 7.88 33.81
CA THR A 398 5.44 7.39 33.53
C THR A 398 4.50 7.98 34.57
N PRO A 399 3.49 8.78 34.16
CA PRO A 399 2.52 9.32 35.13
C PRO A 399 1.67 8.20 35.72
N ILE A 400 1.32 8.36 36.99
CA ILE A 400 0.39 7.48 37.73
C ILE A 400 -0.87 8.28 38.04
N ASP A 401 -2.02 7.79 37.61
CA ASP A 401 -3.28 8.53 37.60
C ASP A 401 -4.01 8.46 38.96
N THR A 402 -3.65 7.53 39.86
CA THR A 402 -4.30 7.38 41.14
C THR A 402 -3.31 7.22 42.28
N LYS A 403 -3.70 7.71 43.45
CA LYS A 403 -2.92 7.55 44.68
C LYS A 403 -2.72 6.08 45.05
N GLU A 404 -3.73 5.25 44.84
CA GLU A 404 -3.69 3.81 45.07
C GLU A 404 -2.61 3.14 44.21
N ALA A 405 -2.55 3.47 42.92
CA ALA A 405 -1.53 2.96 42.01
C ALA A 405 -0.13 3.44 42.39
N ALA A 406 0.02 4.69 42.84
CA ALA A 406 1.28 5.21 43.36
C ALA A 406 1.74 4.48 44.63
N LEU A 407 0.82 4.17 45.56
CA LEU A 407 1.12 3.37 46.74
C LEU A 407 1.52 1.93 46.38
N GLU A 408 0.85 1.32 45.40
CA GLU A 408 1.21 -0.01 44.92
C GLU A 408 2.60 -0.02 44.24
N ALA A 409 2.94 1.01 43.46
CA ALA A 409 4.26 1.16 42.85
C ALA A 409 5.34 1.29 43.92
N TYR A 410 5.10 2.12 44.96
CA TYR A 410 6.00 2.27 46.08
C TYR A 410 6.19 0.95 46.85
N ASP A 411 5.09 0.22 47.12
CA ASP A 411 5.11 -1.07 47.82
C ASP A 411 5.87 -2.16 46.98
N ARG A 412 5.95 -2.02 45.68
CA ARG A 412 6.81 -2.83 44.76
C ARG A 412 8.26 -2.41 44.78
N GLY A 413 8.61 -1.29 45.43
CA GLY A 413 9.97 -0.75 45.51
C GLY A 413 10.34 0.17 44.34
N GLU A 414 9.36 0.64 43.56
CA GLU A 414 9.57 1.60 42.48
C GLU A 414 9.77 3.00 43.05
N ALA A 415 10.60 3.84 42.41
CA ALA A 415 10.77 5.24 42.78
C ALA A 415 9.51 6.04 42.38
N VAL A 416 8.74 6.48 43.34
CA VAL A 416 7.55 7.31 43.11
C VAL A 416 7.89 8.77 43.28
N TYR A 417 7.57 9.60 42.28
CA TYR A 417 7.75 11.04 42.33
C TYR A 417 6.44 11.75 42.64
N LEU A 418 6.50 12.74 43.53
CA LEU A 418 5.43 13.67 43.85
C LEU A 418 5.56 14.89 42.94
N LEU A 419 4.55 15.17 42.15
CA LEU A 419 4.55 16.24 41.17
C LEU A 419 3.73 17.42 41.69
N TYR A 420 4.41 18.53 41.96
CA TYR A 420 3.80 19.72 42.60
C TYR A 420 3.27 20.70 41.53
N PRO A 421 2.21 21.47 41.82
CA PRO A 421 1.59 22.42 40.88
C PRO A 421 2.52 23.54 40.35
N ASP A 422 3.65 23.75 41.01
CA ASP A 422 4.66 24.75 40.62
C ASP A 422 5.74 24.20 39.69
N ASN A 423 5.50 23.03 39.08
CA ASN A 423 6.42 22.30 38.23
C ASN A 423 7.70 21.81 38.91
N THR A 424 7.67 21.70 40.25
CA THR A 424 8.72 21.01 40.98
C THR A 424 8.33 19.56 41.21
N GLU A 425 9.32 18.71 41.37
CA GLU A 425 9.13 17.28 41.64
C GLU A 425 10.03 16.87 42.81
N GLY A 426 9.59 15.85 43.52
CA GLY A 426 10.36 15.26 44.60
C GLY A 426 10.08 13.77 44.70
N MET A 427 11.12 12.96 44.86
CA MET A 427 10.95 11.54 45.11
C MET A 427 10.34 11.32 46.49
N ALA A 428 9.30 10.51 46.58
CA ALA A 428 8.68 10.16 47.84
C ALA A 428 9.67 9.34 48.70
N GLU A 429 10.03 9.87 49.87
CA GLU A 429 10.94 9.19 50.80
C GLU A 429 10.18 8.19 51.69
N SER A 430 8.87 8.32 51.79
CA SER A 430 8.02 7.44 52.61
C SER A 430 6.63 7.23 52.00
N ARG A 431 6.03 6.07 52.30
CA ARG A 431 4.65 5.76 51.96
C ARG A 431 3.66 6.80 52.47
N SER A 432 3.92 7.37 53.68
CA SER A 432 3.09 8.40 54.28
C SER A 432 3.08 9.72 53.53
N GLU A 433 4.15 10.03 52.76
CA GLU A 433 4.16 11.19 51.89
C GLU A 433 3.20 11.01 50.72
N ILE A 434 3.16 9.84 50.09
CA ILE A 434 2.22 9.51 49.01
C ILE A 434 0.77 9.55 49.54
N GLU A 435 0.51 8.98 50.76
CA GLU A 435 -0.81 8.95 51.36
C GLU A 435 -1.37 10.37 51.62
N ASN A 436 -0.49 11.31 51.99
CA ASN A 436 -0.87 12.68 52.36
C ASN A 436 -0.72 13.68 51.19
N PHE A 437 -0.19 13.27 50.08
CA PHE A 437 0.00 14.14 48.91
C PHE A 437 -1.29 14.28 48.10
N GLU A 438 -1.64 15.52 47.79
CA GLU A 438 -2.77 15.84 46.89
C GLU A 438 -2.22 16.49 45.61
N GLY A 439 -1.69 15.66 44.74
CA GLY A 439 -1.12 16.06 43.47
C GLY A 439 -0.98 14.85 42.57
N TYR A 440 -0.16 15.00 41.53
CA TYR A 440 0.09 13.92 40.61
C TYR A 440 1.32 13.11 41.00
N PHE A 441 1.39 11.90 40.47
CA PHE A 441 2.47 10.98 40.75
C PHE A 441 3.12 10.54 39.44
N GLY A 442 4.42 10.20 39.49
CA GLY A 442 5.16 9.59 38.39
C GLY A 442 6.08 8.51 38.92
N ILE A 443 6.39 7.54 38.08
CA ILE A 443 7.50 6.59 38.27
C ILE A 443 8.53 6.79 37.19
N GLU A 444 9.78 6.56 37.51
CA GLU A 444 10.86 6.60 36.53
C GLU A 444 10.60 5.57 35.43
N LYS A 445 10.63 6.01 34.16
CA LYS A 445 10.55 5.09 33.03
C LYS A 445 11.80 4.23 33.03
N GLU A 446 11.63 2.92 32.99
CA GLU A 446 12.73 2.07 32.53
C GLU A 446 13.15 2.57 31.13
N PRO A 447 14.44 2.75 30.88
CA PRO A 447 14.92 3.24 29.60
C PRO A 447 14.37 2.36 28.47
N ASN A 448 13.56 2.95 27.58
CA ASN A 448 12.95 2.24 26.47
C ASN A 448 14.08 1.73 25.55
N PRO A 449 14.19 0.41 25.31
CA PRO A 449 15.22 -0.14 24.43
C PRO A 449 15.22 0.47 23.02
N ASP A 450 14.05 0.92 22.55
CA ASP A 450 13.93 1.55 21.21
C ASP A 450 14.42 3.01 21.23
N VAL A 451 14.22 3.75 22.33
CA VAL A 451 14.79 5.11 22.50
C VAL A 451 16.29 5.04 22.66
N ILE A 452 16.81 4.03 23.35
CA ILE A 452 18.26 3.78 23.41
C ILE A 452 18.80 3.49 22.00
N ARG A 453 18.07 2.75 21.17
CA ARG A 453 18.44 2.49 19.76
C ARG A 453 18.38 3.77 18.91
N GLU A 454 17.39 4.64 19.11
CA GLU A 454 17.31 5.92 18.39
C GLU A 454 18.41 6.91 18.85
N GLN A 455 18.67 7.00 20.14
CA GLN A 455 19.78 7.82 20.67
C GLN A 455 21.16 7.29 20.27
N ASN A 456 21.28 5.99 20.05
CA ASN A 456 22.49 5.31 19.61
C ASN A 456 22.53 5.09 18.07
N SER A 457 21.66 5.75 17.29
CA SER A 457 21.62 5.60 15.82
C SER A 457 22.91 6.07 15.12
N GLU A 458 23.76 6.83 15.82
CA GLU A 458 25.10 7.22 15.35
C GLU A 458 26.22 6.24 15.82
N LEU A 459 25.87 5.24 16.63
CA LEU A 459 26.86 4.29 17.14
C LEU A 459 27.23 3.26 16.05
N ILE A 460 28.52 3.13 15.79
CA ILE A 460 29.05 2.21 14.79
C ILE A 460 29.41 0.89 15.50
N PRO A 461 28.78 -0.25 15.14
CA PRO A 461 29.12 -1.53 15.71
C PRO A 461 30.51 -1.98 15.28
N VAL A 462 31.32 -2.40 16.23
CA VAL A 462 32.71 -2.85 16.03
C VAL A 462 32.99 -4.13 16.85
N SER A 463 34.03 -4.83 16.49
CA SER A 463 34.53 -5.94 17.34
C SER A 463 35.10 -5.40 18.64
N ARG A 464 35.12 -6.25 19.69
CA ARG A 464 35.72 -5.92 20.99
C ARG A 464 37.16 -5.42 20.86
N GLU A 465 37.97 -6.03 19.97
CA GLU A 465 39.37 -5.64 19.74
C GLU A 465 39.47 -4.20 19.23
N ILE A 466 38.62 -3.85 18.27
CA ILE A 466 38.55 -2.48 17.72
C ILE A 466 38.01 -1.50 18.78
N ALA A 467 37.05 -1.90 19.58
CA ALA A 467 36.50 -1.08 20.68
C ALA A 467 37.59 -0.76 21.74
N LEU A 468 38.44 -1.71 22.07
CA LEU A 468 39.60 -1.50 22.98
C LEU A 468 40.61 -0.53 22.37
N GLU A 469 40.89 -0.63 21.06
CA GLU A 469 41.78 0.33 20.38
C GLU A 469 41.18 1.74 20.36
N MET A 470 39.84 1.88 20.28
CA MET A 470 39.14 3.16 20.31
C MET A 470 39.15 3.77 21.70
N TRP A 471 38.95 2.93 22.74
CA TRP A 471 39.08 3.34 24.12
C TRP A 471 40.48 3.91 24.41
N ASP A 472 41.52 3.20 23.94
CA ASP A 472 42.91 3.63 24.09
C ASP A 472 43.23 4.94 23.32
N LYS A 473 42.35 5.40 22.44
CA LYS A 473 42.37 6.68 21.69
C LYS A 473 41.46 7.75 22.27
N ASP A 474 40.94 7.57 23.49
CA ASP A 474 39.98 8.48 24.15
C ASP A 474 38.65 8.67 23.38
N LEU A 475 38.21 7.68 22.60
CA LEU A 475 36.90 7.69 21.97
C LEU A 475 35.85 7.06 22.89
N ASP A 476 34.62 7.56 22.80
CA ASP A 476 33.53 7.01 23.59
C ASP A 476 33.10 5.63 23.04
N VAL A 477 33.18 4.61 23.87
CA VAL A 477 32.80 3.24 23.57
C VAL A 477 31.55 2.89 24.38
N TYR A 478 30.62 2.18 23.74
CA TYR A 478 29.34 1.81 24.32
C TYR A 478 29.17 0.28 24.29
N VAL A 479 28.80 -0.28 25.43
CA VAL A 479 28.47 -1.69 25.60
C VAL A 479 26.97 -1.79 25.84
N ASP A 480 26.26 -2.49 24.94
CA ASP A 480 24.80 -2.61 24.97
C ASP A 480 24.07 -1.23 25.07
N GLY A 481 24.61 -0.21 24.42
CA GLY A 481 24.05 1.15 24.39
C GLY A 481 24.42 2.02 25.58
N VAL A 482 25.17 1.52 26.56
CA VAL A 482 25.65 2.28 27.71
C VAL A 482 27.13 2.62 27.54
N ARG A 483 27.50 3.88 27.76
CA ARG A 483 28.90 4.30 27.68
C ARG A 483 29.74 3.52 28.69
N ALA A 484 30.81 2.91 28.23
CA ALA A 484 31.75 2.20 29.09
C ALA A 484 32.45 3.18 30.05
N GLU A 485 32.48 2.86 31.33
CA GLU A 485 33.14 3.67 32.35
C GLU A 485 34.57 3.20 32.61
N SER A 486 34.88 1.98 32.21
CA SER A 486 36.19 1.39 32.39
C SER A 486 36.57 0.46 31.21
N ARG A 487 37.89 0.23 31.02
CA ARG A 487 38.38 -0.72 30.03
C ARG A 487 37.86 -2.15 30.30
N GLU A 488 37.64 -2.49 31.56
CA GLU A 488 37.15 -3.81 31.99
C GLU A 488 35.72 -4.07 31.52
N ASP A 489 34.91 -3.02 31.38
CA ASP A 489 33.54 -3.10 30.83
C ASP A 489 33.56 -3.59 29.38
N ILE A 490 34.53 -3.12 28.60
CA ILE A 490 34.71 -3.52 27.19
C ILE A 490 35.33 -4.91 27.09
N GLU A 491 36.29 -5.26 27.96
CA GLU A 491 36.91 -6.57 27.97
C GLU A 491 35.94 -7.70 28.32
N ASN A 492 34.93 -7.42 29.13
CA ASN A 492 33.89 -8.35 29.53
C ASN A 492 32.62 -8.28 28.63
N ALA A 493 32.57 -7.38 27.67
CA ALA A 493 31.45 -7.21 26.77
C ALA A 493 31.29 -8.37 25.78
N PRO A 494 30.13 -8.54 25.14
CA PRO A 494 29.94 -9.41 23.99
C PRO A 494 30.93 -9.13 22.84
N GLU A 495 31.03 -10.04 21.85
CA GLU A 495 31.97 -9.87 20.74
C GLU A 495 31.73 -8.58 19.91
N THR A 496 30.53 -8.01 19.97
CA THR A 496 30.19 -6.78 19.24
C THR A 496 29.81 -5.69 20.23
N VAL A 497 30.48 -4.55 20.15
CA VAL A 497 30.23 -3.32 20.91
C VAL A 497 30.09 -2.15 19.93
N SER A 498 29.82 -0.94 20.40
CA SER A 498 29.65 0.23 19.54
C SER A 498 30.52 1.40 20.02
N TYR A 499 30.79 2.35 19.15
CA TYR A 499 31.51 3.59 19.48
C TYR A 499 30.89 4.80 18.76
N THR A 500 31.18 6.02 19.22
CA THR A 500 30.86 7.29 18.56
C THR A 500 32.13 8.01 18.11
#